data_d67ee9ea580ac02a1e195c3ca6b30849
#
_entry.id   d67ee9ea580ac02a1e195c3ca6b30849
#
_cell.length_a   1.000
_cell.length_b   1.000
_cell.length_c   1.000
_cell.angle_alpha   90.00
_cell.angle_beta   90.00
_cell.angle_gamma   90.00
#
_symmetry.space_group_name_H-M   'P 1'
#
loop_
_entity.id
_entity.type
_entity.pdbx_description
1 polymer ?
#
loop_
_entity_poly.entity_id
_entity_poly.type
_entity_poly.pdbx_seq_one_letter_code
_entity_poly.pdbx_strand_id
1 'polypeptide(L)'
;MRRAIELARSGMASGSGGPFGCVVVKNGEIVGEGNNRVTSTNDPTAHAEIVAIRDACEQLNTFQLSGCSLYTSCEPCPMCLGAILWARPDAIYFAGTRDDAAEAGFDDEYFYSEIVRPNDERALPLRPMLRDEADRKSTRLNSSHIPLFRM
;
A
#
# COMPACT_ATOMS: atom_id res chain seq x y z
N MET A 1 -10.23 13.52 -2.85
CA MET A 1 -11.27 12.57 -2.41
C MET A 1 -12.31 12.24 -3.50
N ARG A 2 -13.07 13.18 -4.07
CA ARG A 2 -14.09 12.84 -5.10
C ARG A 2 -13.53 12.01 -6.25
N ARG A 3 -12.32 12.33 -6.72
CA ARG A 3 -11.65 11.56 -7.78
C ARG A 3 -11.32 10.12 -7.36
N ALA A 4 -10.90 9.89 -6.12
CA ALA A 4 -10.68 8.54 -5.59
C ALA A 4 -11.98 7.72 -5.59
N ILE A 5 -13.09 8.33 -5.19
CA ILE A 5 -14.42 7.69 -5.22
C ILE A 5 -14.88 7.39 -6.65
N GLU A 6 -14.62 8.29 -7.61
CA GLU A 6 -14.90 8.04 -9.04
C GLU A 6 -14.10 6.86 -9.58
N LEU A 7 -12.81 6.78 -9.26
CA LEU A 7 -11.94 5.66 -9.65
C LEU A 7 -12.45 4.33 -9.07
N ALA A 8 -12.90 4.33 -7.82
CA ALA A 8 -13.52 3.17 -7.19
C ALA A 8 -14.74 2.67 -7.97
N ARG A 9 -15.65 3.59 -8.29
CA ARG A 9 -16.89 3.28 -9.03
C ARG A 9 -16.61 2.82 -10.46
N SER A 10 -15.74 3.52 -11.18
CA SER A 10 -15.41 3.19 -12.57
C SER A 10 -14.63 1.88 -12.68
N GLY A 11 -13.71 1.61 -11.74
CA GLY A 11 -12.97 0.35 -11.69
C GLY A 11 -13.88 -0.85 -11.46
N MET A 12 -14.83 -0.74 -10.53
CA MET A 12 -15.84 -1.77 -10.30
C MET A 12 -16.76 -1.96 -11.53
N ALA A 13 -17.26 -0.87 -12.11
CA ALA A 13 -18.17 -0.92 -13.26
C ALA A 13 -17.52 -1.53 -14.51
N SER A 14 -16.20 -1.35 -14.67
CA SER A 14 -15.43 -1.94 -15.78
C SER A 14 -14.98 -3.39 -15.53
N GLY A 15 -15.24 -3.93 -14.33
CA GLY A 15 -14.75 -5.27 -13.95
C GLY A 15 -13.24 -5.33 -13.68
N SER A 16 -12.58 -4.18 -13.48
CA SER A 16 -11.14 -4.13 -13.18
C SER A 16 -10.79 -4.76 -11.83
N GLY A 17 -11.67 -4.64 -10.83
CA GLY A 17 -11.47 -5.17 -9.48
C GLY A 17 -12.52 -4.65 -8.50
N GLY A 18 -12.20 -4.69 -7.20
CA GLY A 18 -13.06 -4.22 -6.12
C GLY A 18 -13.29 -2.69 -6.14
N PRO A 19 -14.27 -2.19 -5.35
CA PRO A 19 -14.73 -0.79 -5.35
C PRO A 19 -13.78 0.13 -4.58
N PHE A 20 -12.50 0.13 -4.94
CA PHE A 20 -11.47 0.93 -4.27
C PHE A 20 -10.73 1.80 -5.27
N GLY A 21 -10.46 3.05 -4.87
CA GLY A 21 -9.75 4.04 -5.66
C GLY A 21 -8.87 4.92 -4.79
N CYS A 22 -7.74 5.35 -5.35
CA CYS A 22 -6.78 6.20 -4.67
C CYS A 22 -6.18 7.23 -5.62
N VAL A 23 -5.88 8.42 -5.12
CA VAL A 23 -5.09 9.44 -5.82
C VAL A 23 -3.97 9.95 -4.95
N VAL A 24 -2.85 10.28 -5.58
CA VAL A 24 -1.71 10.99 -4.99
C VAL A 24 -1.73 12.42 -5.50
N VAL A 25 -1.63 13.38 -4.59
CA VAL A 25 -1.69 14.82 -4.90
C VAL A 25 -0.42 15.51 -4.43
N LYS A 26 0.18 16.33 -5.28
CA LYS A 26 1.32 17.20 -4.97
C LYS A 26 1.01 18.62 -5.42
N ASN A 27 1.16 19.61 -4.53
CA ASN A 27 0.90 21.02 -4.83
C ASN A 27 -0.49 21.31 -5.44
N GLY A 28 -1.51 20.53 -5.03
CA GLY A 28 -2.88 20.67 -5.55
C GLY A 28 -3.15 19.92 -6.85
N GLU A 29 -2.16 19.30 -7.48
CA GLU A 29 -2.30 18.53 -8.73
C GLU A 29 -2.25 17.02 -8.45
N ILE A 30 -3.05 16.24 -9.17
CA ILE A 30 -3.01 14.78 -9.13
C ILE A 30 -1.79 14.32 -9.91
N VAL A 31 -0.88 13.62 -9.21
CA VAL A 31 0.37 13.07 -9.76
C VAL A 31 0.38 11.56 -9.80
N GLY A 32 -0.70 10.90 -9.39
CA GLY A 32 -0.86 9.46 -9.51
C GLY A 32 -2.30 9.05 -9.21
N GLU A 33 -2.80 8.08 -9.94
CA GLU A 33 -4.15 7.54 -9.81
C GLU A 33 -4.14 6.01 -9.78
N GLY A 34 -5.04 5.43 -9.03
CA GLY A 34 -5.20 3.98 -8.98
C GLY A 34 -6.61 3.56 -8.63
N ASN A 35 -7.04 2.47 -9.25
CA ASN A 35 -8.18 1.67 -8.83
C ASN A 35 -7.72 0.25 -8.55
N ASN A 36 -8.50 -0.52 -7.82
CA ASN A 36 -8.20 -1.92 -7.55
C ASN A 36 -8.15 -2.72 -8.87
N ARG A 37 -7.08 -3.51 -9.07
CA ARG A 37 -6.83 -4.33 -10.26
C ARG A 37 -6.48 -5.77 -9.93
N VAL A 38 -6.71 -6.22 -8.70
CA VAL A 38 -6.33 -7.57 -8.23
C VAL A 38 -6.82 -8.66 -9.18
N THR A 39 -8.10 -8.64 -9.54
CA THR A 39 -8.70 -9.68 -10.39
C THR A 39 -8.32 -9.57 -11.86
N SER A 40 -8.22 -8.35 -12.40
CA SER A 40 -7.90 -8.14 -13.82
C SER A 40 -6.43 -8.38 -14.15
N THR A 41 -5.53 -8.25 -13.18
CA THR A 41 -4.08 -8.46 -13.38
C THR A 41 -3.55 -9.73 -12.73
N ASN A 42 -4.37 -10.49 -11.98
CA ASN A 42 -3.94 -11.63 -11.15
C ASN A 42 -2.80 -11.25 -10.19
N ASP A 43 -2.81 -10.01 -9.69
CA ASP A 43 -1.83 -9.49 -8.73
C ASP A 43 -2.54 -9.17 -7.40
N PRO A 44 -2.36 -9.99 -6.34
CA PRO A 44 -3.00 -9.75 -5.05
C PRO A 44 -2.53 -8.45 -4.38
N THR A 45 -1.46 -7.85 -4.86
CA THR A 45 -0.95 -6.57 -4.34
C THR A 45 -1.48 -5.35 -5.08
N ALA A 46 -2.19 -5.52 -6.19
CA ALA A 46 -2.69 -4.42 -7.03
C ALA A 46 -3.92 -3.73 -6.43
N HIS A 47 -3.86 -3.36 -5.15
CA HIS A 47 -4.81 -2.48 -4.49
C HIS A 47 -4.70 -1.06 -5.06
N ALA A 48 -5.75 -0.27 -4.92
CA ALA A 48 -5.83 1.08 -5.47
C ALA A 48 -4.66 1.98 -5.03
N GLU A 49 -4.28 1.90 -3.75
CA GLU A 49 -3.18 2.66 -3.17
C GLU A 49 -1.83 2.26 -3.78
N ILE A 50 -1.60 0.94 -3.94
CA ILE A 50 -0.36 0.43 -4.54
C ILE A 50 -0.24 0.89 -6.00
N VAL A 51 -1.34 0.83 -6.74
CA VAL A 51 -1.40 1.29 -8.13
C VAL A 51 -1.12 2.80 -8.21
N ALA A 52 -1.77 3.61 -7.36
CA ALA A 52 -1.57 5.06 -7.32
C ALA A 52 -0.14 5.46 -6.89
N ILE A 53 0.45 4.75 -5.92
CA ILE A 53 1.84 4.98 -5.50
C ILE A 53 2.80 4.69 -6.65
N ARG A 54 2.63 3.56 -7.36
CA ARG A 54 3.48 3.21 -8.50
C ARG A 54 3.38 4.24 -9.61
N ASP A 55 2.17 4.66 -9.97
CA ASP A 55 1.92 5.69 -10.97
C ASP A 55 2.58 7.03 -10.57
N ALA A 56 2.37 7.49 -9.33
CA ALA A 56 2.98 8.73 -8.83
C ALA A 56 4.52 8.66 -8.82
N CYS A 57 5.09 7.53 -8.39
CA CYS A 57 6.54 7.34 -8.37
C CYS A 57 7.14 7.36 -9.78
N GLU A 58 6.46 6.77 -10.76
CA GLU A 58 6.85 6.81 -12.18
C GLU A 58 6.79 8.24 -12.73
N GLN A 59 5.67 8.94 -12.54
CA GLN A 59 5.50 10.31 -13.05
C GLN A 59 6.46 11.31 -12.40
N LEU A 60 6.74 11.17 -11.12
CA LEU A 60 7.67 12.04 -10.38
C LEU A 60 9.13 11.60 -10.49
N ASN A 61 9.41 10.44 -11.12
CA ASN A 61 10.73 9.82 -11.19
C ASN A 61 11.42 9.73 -9.82
N THR A 62 10.70 9.24 -8.82
CA THR A 62 11.17 9.10 -7.43
C THR A 62 10.53 7.88 -6.76
N PHE A 63 11.18 7.32 -5.74
CA PHE A 63 10.60 6.28 -4.88
C PHE A 63 10.01 6.82 -3.57
N GLN A 64 10.06 8.13 -3.35
CA GLN A 64 9.51 8.80 -2.16
C GLN A 64 8.51 9.88 -2.58
N LEU A 65 7.39 9.92 -1.87
CA LEU A 65 6.29 10.84 -2.13
C LEU A 65 6.24 11.99 -1.12
N SER A 66 7.41 12.47 -0.66
CA SER A 66 7.52 13.65 0.21
C SER A 66 6.90 14.88 -0.47
N GLY A 67 6.12 15.64 0.26
CA GLY A 67 5.35 16.76 -0.28
C GLY A 67 4.05 16.33 -0.96
N CYS A 68 3.70 15.05 -0.92
CA CYS A 68 2.45 14.52 -1.46
C CYS A 68 1.46 14.17 -0.35
N SER A 69 0.18 14.19 -0.70
CA SER A 69 -0.92 13.64 0.12
C SER A 69 -1.65 12.55 -0.66
N LEU A 70 -2.03 11.48 0.03
CA LEU A 70 -2.85 10.41 -0.52
C LEU A 70 -4.31 10.61 -0.12
N TYR A 71 -5.22 10.34 -1.07
CA TYR A 71 -6.66 10.29 -0.83
C TYR A 71 -7.18 8.94 -1.32
N THR A 72 -7.68 8.13 -0.40
CA THR A 72 -8.20 6.80 -0.72
C THR A 72 -9.69 6.69 -0.38
N SER A 73 -10.44 5.95 -1.19
CA SER A 73 -11.88 5.79 -1.02
C SER A 73 -12.26 5.00 0.23
N CYS A 74 -11.32 4.21 0.77
CA CYS A 74 -11.48 3.44 2.00
C CYS A 74 -10.20 3.52 2.83
N GLU A 75 -10.30 3.29 4.13
CA GLU A 75 -9.15 3.17 5.04
C GLU A 75 -8.17 2.11 4.51
N PRO A 76 -6.86 2.42 4.41
CA PRO A 76 -5.89 1.49 3.84
C PRO A 76 -5.76 0.22 4.69
N CYS A 77 -5.78 -0.95 4.04
CA CYS A 77 -5.45 -2.21 4.70
C CYS A 77 -3.98 -2.25 5.17
N PRO A 78 -3.56 -3.22 6.01
CA PRO A 78 -2.18 -3.28 6.51
C PRO A 78 -1.10 -3.35 5.43
N MET A 79 -1.36 -4.03 4.30
CA MET A 79 -0.43 -4.06 3.16
C MET A 79 -0.24 -2.66 2.56
N CYS A 80 -1.36 -1.97 2.28
CA CYS A 80 -1.34 -0.63 1.72
C CYS A 80 -0.73 0.38 2.69
N LEU A 81 -1.08 0.30 3.98
CA LEU A 81 -0.49 1.16 5.00
C LEU A 81 1.03 0.96 5.08
N GLY A 82 1.52 -0.28 5.03
CA GLY A 82 2.95 -0.57 4.95
C GLY A 82 3.62 0.06 3.73
N ALA A 83 3.01 -0.05 2.55
CA ALA A 83 3.52 0.58 1.33
C ALA A 83 3.52 2.11 1.40
N ILE A 84 2.47 2.71 1.97
CA ILE A 84 2.36 4.15 2.17
C ILE A 84 3.46 4.66 3.12
N LEU A 85 3.72 3.94 4.22
CA LEU A 85 4.81 4.27 5.14
C LEU A 85 6.18 4.21 4.46
N TRP A 86 6.40 3.27 3.54
CA TRP A 86 7.61 3.22 2.72
C TRP A 86 7.70 4.37 1.71
N ALA A 87 6.59 4.75 1.10
CA ALA A 87 6.51 5.87 0.14
C ALA A 87 6.66 7.25 0.79
N ARG A 88 6.39 7.38 2.10
CA ARG A 88 6.58 8.59 2.92
C ARG A 88 5.85 9.84 2.40
N PRO A 89 4.56 9.78 2.13
CA PRO A 89 3.78 11.00 1.90
C PRO A 89 3.63 11.80 3.20
N ASP A 90 3.22 13.06 3.09
CA ASP A 90 3.03 13.94 4.23
C ASP A 90 1.70 13.66 4.97
N ALA A 91 0.68 13.17 4.25
CA ALA A 91 -0.63 12.88 4.83
C ALA A 91 -1.41 11.81 4.04
N ILE A 92 -2.34 11.17 4.74
CA ILE A 92 -3.30 10.20 4.18
C ILE A 92 -4.70 10.65 4.61
N TYR A 93 -5.63 10.67 3.66
CA TYR A 93 -7.05 10.94 3.88
C TYR A 93 -7.86 9.79 3.30
N PHE A 94 -8.83 9.28 4.05
CA PHE A 94 -9.72 8.21 3.59
C PHE A 94 -11.19 8.61 3.79
N ALA A 95 -12.09 7.95 3.05
CA ALA A 95 -13.53 8.23 3.12
C ALA A 95 -14.28 7.17 3.94
N GLY A 96 -14.39 5.94 3.45
CA GLY A 96 -14.97 4.82 4.19
C GLY A 96 -14.00 4.26 5.21
N THR A 97 -14.52 3.71 6.30
CA THR A 97 -13.72 3.05 7.34
C THR A 97 -13.48 1.59 7.00
N ARG A 98 -12.58 0.93 7.73
CA ARG A 98 -12.41 -0.53 7.64
C ARG A 98 -13.66 -1.29 8.10
N ASP A 99 -14.45 -0.70 9.01
CA ASP A 99 -15.71 -1.29 9.46
C ASP A 99 -16.75 -1.29 8.33
N ASP A 100 -16.83 -0.19 7.55
CA ASP A 100 -17.65 -0.13 6.33
C ASP A 100 -17.20 -1.19 5.30
N ALA A 101 -15.89 -1.42 5.17
CA ALA A 101 -15.36 -2.47 4.29
C ALA A 101 -15.72 -3.88 4.79
N ALA A 102 -15.63 -4.13 6.09
CA ALA A 102 -16.01 -5.40 6.70
C ALA A 102 -17.50 -5.70 6.51
N GLU A 103 -18.38 -4.71 6.68
CA GLU A 103 -19.81 -4.84 6.39
C GLU A 103 -20.08 -5.18 4.91
N ALA A 104 -19.22 -4.71 4.01
CA ALA A 104 -19.27 -5.04 2.58
C ALA A 104 -18.63 -6.41 2.22
N GLY A 105 -18.13 -7.16 3.21
CA GLY A 105 -17.57 -8.50 3.04
C GLY A 105 -16.08 -8.54 2.74
N PHE A 106 -15.33 -7.46 2.98
CA PHE A 106 -13.87 -7.44 2.86
C PHE A 106 -13.22 -7.78 4.22
N ASP A 107 -12.18 -8.61 4.22
CA ASP A 107 -11.61 -9.24 5.43
C ASP A 107 -10.37 -8.52 5.98
N ASP A 108 -10.35 -7.20 5.94
CA ASP A 108 -9.19 -6.40 6.34
C ASP A 108 -8.87 -6.54 7.83
N GLU A 109 -9.87 -6.75 8.69
CA GLU A 109 -9.70 -6.92 10.13
C GLU A 109 -8.90 -8.17 10.48
N TYR A 110 -9.06 -9.25 9.73
CA TYR A 110 -8.25 -10.46 9.88
C TYR A 110 -6.75 -10.13 9.78
N PHE A 111 -6.34 -9.36 8.77
CA PHE A 111 -4.94 -8.99 8.58
C PHE A 111 -4.39 -8.12 9.70
N TYR A 112 -5.19 -7.18 10.23
CA TYR A 112 -4.79 -6.38 11.39
C TYR A 112 -4.56 -7.25 12.62
N SER A 113 -5.40 -8.25 12.86
CA SER A 113 -5.26 -9.19 13.96
C SER A 113 -4.04 -10.11 13.81
N GLU A 114 -3.75 -10.58 12.59
CA GLU A 114 -2.62 -11.47 12.31
C GLU A 114 -1.25 -10.79 12.43
N ILE A 115 -1.14 -9.52 11.99
CA ILE A 115 0.14 -8.82 12.01
C ILE A 115 0.69 -8.61 13.43
N VAL A 116 -0.16 -8.43 14.41
CA VAL A 116 0.26 -8.22 15.81
C VAL A 116 0.61 -9.50 16.56
N ARG A 117 0.29 -10.67 16.01
CA ARG A 117 0.61 -11.96 16.66
C ARG A 117 2.10 -12.27 16.61
N PRO A 118 2.64 -13.00 17.59
CA PRO A 118 3.95 -13.62 17.51
C PRO A 118 4.09 -14.48 16.24
N ASN A 119 5.29 -14.55 15.67
CA ASN A 119 5.54 -15.19 14.38
C ASN A 119 5.12 -16.67 14.32
N ASP A 120 5.24 -17.39 15.42
CA ASP A 120 4.90 -18.81 15.56
C ASP A 120 3.41 -19.08 15.84
N GLU A 121 2.67 -18.04 16.25
CA GLU A 121 1.23 -18.12 16.55
C GLU A 121 0.35 -17.66 15.36
N ARG A 122 0.95 -17.17 14.28
CA ARG A 122 0.22 -16.74 13.09
C ARG A 122 -0.37 -17.91 12.33
N ALA A 123 -1.49 -17.71 11.65
CA ALA A 123 -2.07 -18.69 10.75
C ALA A 123 -1.09 -19.11 9.65
N LEU A 124 -0.25 -18.17 9.19
CA LEU A 124 0.91 -18.41 8.34
C LEU A 124 2.19 -18.19 9.17
N PRO A 125 2.79 -19.24 9.79
CA PRO A 125 3.94 -19.08 10.66
C PRO A 125 5.19 -18.57 9.91
N LEU A 126 5.86 -17.57 10.46
CA LEU A 126 7.15 -17.10 9.97
C LEU A 126 8.28 -17.83 10.70
N ARG A 127 9.10 -18.56 9.94
CA ARG A 127 10.20 -19.35 10.49
C ARG A 127 11.54 -18.83 10.00
N PRO A 128 12.48 -18.46 10.87
CA PRO A 128 13.81 -18.05 10.46
C PRO A 128 14.58 -19.23 9.87
N MET A 129 15.29 -18.98 8.77
CA MET A 129 16.18 -19.94 8.13
C MET A 129 17.49 -19.23 7.70
N LEU A 130 18.62 -19.86 7.91
CA LEU A 130 19.96 -19.35 7.54
C LEU A 130 20.27 -17.95 8.08
N ARG A 131 19.75 -17.62 9.28
CA ARG A 131 19.88 -16.30 9.90
C ARG A 131 21.34 -15.83 10.00
N ASP A 132 22.26 -16.70 10.48
CA ASP A 132 23.67 -16.36 10.66
C ASP A 132 24.38 -16.08 9.33
N GLU A 133 23.97 -16.77 8.26
CA GLU A 133 24.53 -16.53 6.92
C GLU A 133 24.02 -15.19 6.36
N ALA A 134 22.73 -14.89 6.54
CA ALA A 134 22.12 -13.63 6.11
C ALA A 134 22.69 -12.43 6.87
N ASP A 135 22.95 -12.57 8.19
CA ASP A 135 23.50 -11.51 9.02
C ASP A 135 24.92 -11.11 8.59
N ARG A 136 25.80 -12.08 8.29
CA ARG A 136 27.15 -11.81 7.76
C ARG A 136 27.14 -11.07 6.42
N LYS A 137 26.15 -11.30 5.56
CA LYS A 137 25.99 -10.59 4.29
C LYS A 137 25.40 -9.19 4.46
N SER A 138 24.44 -9.02 5.37
CA SER A 138 23.83 -7.71 5.65
C SER A 138 24.83 -6.72 6.25
N THR A 139 25.79 -7.20 7.08
CA THR A 139 26.88 -6.37 7.61
C THR A 139 27.82 -5.88 6.51
N ARG A 140 28.05 -6.66 5.44
CA ARG A 140 28.85 -6.25 4.28
C ARG A 140 28.08 -5.32 3.33
N LEU A 141 26.76 -5.50 3.17
CA LEU A 141 25.91 -4.63 2.36
C LEU A 141 25.69 -3.25 3.00
N ASN A 142 25.64 -3.18 4.34
CA ASN A 142 25.54 -1.92 5.07
C ASN A 142 26.83 -1.05 5.02
N SER A 143 27.97 -1.62 4.65
CA SER A 143 29.23 -0.87 4.63
C SER A 143 29.54 -0.17 3.30
N SER A 144 28.79 -0.41 2.21
CA SER A 144 29.20 0.11 0.91
C SER A 144 28.13 0.71 -0.01
N HIS A 145 26.84 0.56 0.19
CA HIS A 145 25.93 0.94 -0.89
C HIS A 145 24.55 1.52 -0.60
N ILE A 146 24.12 1.90 0.62
CA ILE A 146 22.85 2.63 0.74
C ILE A 146 22.85 3.64 1.90
N PRO A 147 23.17 4.92 1.66
CA PRO A 147 22.86 5.99 2.63
C PRO A 147 21.36 6.29 2.78
N LEU A 148 20.48 5.58 2.09
CA LEU A 148 19.07 5.93 1.90
C LEU A 148 18.11 5.47 3.02
N PHE A 149 18.56 4.67 3.98
CA PHE A 149 17.70 4.12 5.04
C PHE A 149 18.13 4.47 6.47
N ARG A 150 18.92 5.51 6.66
CA ARG A 150 19.05 6.09 8.00
C ARG A 150 17.88 7.04 8.26
N MET A 151 16.95 6.56 9.08
CA MET A 151 16.05 7.44 9.84
C MET A 151 16.83 8.17 10.89
#